data_fce03b948b93b630c4c9521145bca2fc
#
_entry.id   fce03b948b93b630c4c9521145bca2fc
#
_cell.length_a   1.000
_cell.length_b   1.000
_cell.length_c   1.000
_cell.angle_alpha   90.00
_cell.angle_beta   90.00
_cell.angle_gamma   90.00
#
_symmetry.space_group_name_H-M   'P 1'
#
loop_
_entity.id
_entity.type
_entity.pdbx_description
1 polymer ?
#
loop_
_entity_poly.entity_id
_entity_poly.type
_entity_poly.pdbx_seq_one_letter_code
_entity_poly.pdbx_strand_id
1 'polypeptide(L)'
;MKFVWLTAYFSVLAWSAANPHDYFTWILEAAPALIAIAVLAATRKRFPLTPLAYWLILLHCWILFLGAHYTYAEVDTFKLIRDLFGWQRNNYDKVGHFAQGFVPAIIAREVLIRRSAVNGRGWLNLVVISICLAFSALYEIFEWIVAVVTGDSAEGFLATQGYVWDTQSDMAMALLGAIFAVIFLSRLHDRQLKLLADKSCPI
;
A
#
# COMPACT_ATOMS: atom_id res chain seq x y z
N MET A 1 7.38 -1.96 -20.86
CA MET A 1 7.04 -1.81 -19.43
C MET A 1 5.83 -0.88 -19.22
N LYS A 2 5.84 0.39 -19.69
CA LYS A 2 4.78 1.38 -19.41
C LYS A 2 3.37 0.93 -19.87
N PHE A 3 3.22 0.46 -21.10
CA PHE A 3 1.92 0.00 -21.60
C PHE A 3 1.40 -1.21 -20.83
N VAL A 4 2.23 -2.22 -20.59
CA VAL A 4 1.87 -3.40 -19.81
C VAL A 4 1.41 -3.01 -18.40
N TRP A 5 2.14 -2.10 -17.75
CA TRP A 5 1.80 -1.60 -16.41
C TRP A 5 0.44 -0.89 -16.39
N LEU A 6 0.20 0.04 -17.34
CA LEU A 6 -1.07 0.76 -17.44
C LEU A 6 -2.23 -0.18 -17.78
N THR A 7 -2.04 -1.09 -18.74
CA THR A 7 -3.07 -2.09 -19.07
C THR A 7 -3.42 -2.92 -17.83
N ALA A 8 -2.42 -3.43 -17.12
CA ALA A 8 -2.63 -4.24 -15.92
C ALA A 8 -3.34 -3.46 -14.80
N TYR A 9 -2.95 -2.19 -14.58
CA TYR A 9 -3.61 -1.31 -13.62
C TYR A 9 -5.09 -1.08 -13.97
N PHE A 10 -5.37 -0.63 -15.20
CA PHE A 10 -6.73 -0.27 -15.61
C PHE A 10 -7.63 -1.49 -15.81
N SER A 11 -7.10 -2.65 -16.18
CA SER A 11 -7.89 -3.88 -16.26
C SER A 11 -8.40 -4.30 -14.88
N VAL A 12 -7.52 -4.26 -13.86
CA VAL A 12 -7.93 -4.63 -12.49
C VAL A 12 -8.83 -3.56 -11.88
N LEU A 13 -8.57 -2.27 -12.13
CA LEU A 13 -9.47 -1.19 -11.71
C LEU A 13 -10.88 -1.35 -12.32
N ALA A 14 -10.98 -1.59 -13.64
CA ALA A 14 -12.25 -1.76 -14.31
C ALA A 14 -13.04 -2.96 -13.78
N TRP A 15 -12.33 -4.09 -13.54
CA TRP A 15 -12.93 -5.26 -12.90
C TRP A 15 -13.41 -4.94 -11.48
N SER A 16 -12.58 -4.29 -10.68
CA SER A 16 -12.91 -3.94 -9.29
C SER A 16 -14.12 -3.02 -9.18
N ALA A 17 -14.25 -2.06 -10.11
CA ALA A 17 -15.37 -1.14 -10.15
C ALA A 17 -16.67 -1.76 -10.73
N ALA A 18 -16.56 -2.93 -11.36
CA ALA A 18 -17.70 -3.61 -11.96
C ALA A 18 -18.48 -4.37 -10.89
N ASN A 19 -19.57 -3.79 -10.41
CA ASN A 19 -20.47 -4.39 -9.43
C ASN A 19 -19.78 -4.78 -8.10
N PRO A 20 -19.11 -3.81 -7.40
CA PRO A 20 -18.51 -4.07 -6.11
C PRO A 20 -19.59 -4.37 -5.05
N HIS A 21 -19.19 -4.95 -3.93
CA HIS A 21 -20.08 -5.27 -2.82
C HIS A 21 -20.83 -4.03 -2.31
N ASP A 22 -20.13 -2.92 -2.14
CA ASP A 22 -20.69 -1.60 -1.79
C ASP A 22 -19.87 -0.48 -2.45
N TYR A 23 -20.54 0.45 -3.15
CA TYR A 23 -19.85 1.55 -3.84
C TYR A 23 -19.26 2.59 -2.90
N PHE A 24 -19.87 2.83 -1.74
CA PHE A 24 -19.33 3.79 -0.77
C PHE A 24 -18.00 3.28 -0.20
N THR A 25 -17.99 2.04 0.27
CA THR A 25 -16.78 1.35 0.74
C THR A 25 -15.75 1.25 -0.37
N TRP A 26 -16.17 0.90 -1.60
CA TRP A 26 -15.26 0.81 -2.75
C TRP A 26 -14.51 2.12 -3.02
N ILE A 27 -15.19 3.27 -2.97
CA ILE A 27 -14.55 4.58 -3.17
C ILE A 27 -13.49 4.84 -2.11
N LEU A 28 -13.76 4.54 -0.85
CA LEU A 28 -12.84 4.76 0.26
C LEU A 28 -11.61 3.84 0.16
N GLU A 29 -11.82 2.57 -0.10
CA GLU A 29 -10.75 1.57 -0.19
C GLU A 29 -9.92 1.69 -1.48
N ALA A 30 -10.53 2.08 -2.60
CA ALA A 30 -9.82 2.30 -3.86
C ALA A 30 -9.10 3.66 -3.91
N ALA A 31 -9.49 4.64 -3.08
CA ALA A 31 -8.96 6.01 -3.11
C ALA A 31 -7.42 6.07 -3.08
N PRO A 32 -6.69 5.34 -2.22
CA PRO A 32 -5.23 5.38 -2.22
C PRO A 32 -4.62 4.93 -3.56
N ALA A 33 -5.19 3.93 -4.23
CA ALA A 33 -4.74 3.47 -5.54
C ALA A 33 -5.02 4.51 -6.64
N LEU A 34 -6.17 5.18 -6.60
CA LEU A 34 -6.52 6.26 -7.52
C LEU A 34 -5.62 7.49 -7.31
N ILE A 35 -5.31 7.84 -6.08
CA ILE A 35 -4.35 8.89 -5.74
C ILE A 35 -2.95 8.52 -6.25
N ALA A 36 -2.52 7.27 -6.06
CA ALA A 36 -1.21 6.80 -6.50
C ALA A 36 -1.00 6.99 -8.01
N ILE A 37 -1.97 6.62 -8.86
CA ILE A 37 -1.82 6.82 -10.32
C ILE A 37 -1.76 8.30 -10.70
N ALA A 38 -2.54 9.16 -10.03
CA ALA A 38 -2.51 10.60 -10.26
C ALA A 38 -1.13 11.20 -9.88
N VAL A 39 -0.60 10.83 -8.73
CA VAL A 39 0.74 11.25 -8.27
C VAL A 39 1.83 10.75 -9.23
N LEU A 40 1.78 9.48 -9.64
CA LEU A 40 2.73 8.92 -10.61
C LEU A 40 2.65 9.66 -11.94
N ALA A 41 1.45 9.98 -12.44
CA ALA A 41 1.27 10.72 -13.68
C ALA A 41 1.89 12.13 -13.60
N ALA A 42 1.70 12.80 -12.46
CA ALA A 42 2.22 14.15 -12.23
C ALA A 42 3.74 14.19 -12.04
N THR A 43 4.31 13.17 -11.38
CA THR A 43 5.72 13.19 -10.95
C THR A 43 6.69 12.47 -11.89
N ARG A 44 6.25 11.49 -12.67
CA ARG A 44 7.10 10.56 -13.45
C ARG A 44 8.11 11.25 -14.40
N LYS A 45 7.80 12.45 -14.90
CA LYS A 45 8.73 13.18 -15.76
C LYS A 45 9.87 13.86 -15.00
N ARG A 46 9.57 14.32 -13.76
CA ARG A 46 10.52 15.03 -12.90
C ARG A 46 11.25 14.09 -11.93
N PHE A 47 10.61 13.02 -11.56
CA PHE A 47 11.12 12.05 -10.60
C PHE A 47 10.69 10.62 -11.00
N PRO A 48 11.28 10.06 -12.09
CA PRO A 48 10.99 8.67 -12.45
C PRO A 48 11.50 7.73 -11.36
N LEU A 49 10.65 6.79 -10.94
CA LEU A 49 10.99 5.81 -9.92
C LEU A 49 11.77 4.62 -10.52
N THR A 50 12.39 3.82 -9.65
CA THR A 50 12.98 2.54 -10.04
C THR A 50 11.91 1.57 -10.57
N PRO A 51 12.28 0.63 -11.46
CA PRO A 51 11.36 -0.44 -11.89
C PRO A 51 10.76 -1.23 -10.72
N LEU A 52 11.55 -1.50 -9.68
CA LEU A 52 11.08 -2.15 -8.45
C LEU A 52 9.91 -1.38 -7.82
N ALA A 53 10.08 -0.07 -7.61
CA ALA A 53 9.03 0.76 -7.01
C ALA A 53 7.74 0.75 -7.86
N TYR A 54 7.85 0.86 -9.20
CA TYR A 54 6.68 0.78 -10.07
C TYR A 54 5.92 -0.54 -9.97
N TRP A 55 6.64 -1.69 -9.93
CA TRP A 55 5.98 -2.98 -9.80
C TRP A 55 5.36 -3.21 -8.42
N LEU A 56 6.02 -2.73 -7.37
CA LEU A 56 5.47 -2.77 -6.01
C LEU A 56 4.21 -1.90 -5.88
N ILE A 57 4.20 -0.71 -6.46
CA ILE A 57 3.00 0.15 -6.49
C ILE A 57 1.86 -0.57 -7.23
N LEU A 58 2.12 -1.20 -8.36
CA LEU A 58 1.09 -1.95 -9.09
C LEU A 58 0.52 -3.09 -8.24
N LEU A 59 1.38 -3.87 -7.59
CA LEU A 59 0.97 -4.95 -6.70
C LEU A 59 0.10 -4.41 -5.55
N HIS A 60 0.50 -3.31 -4.93
CA HIS A 60 -0.28 -2.68 -3.86
C HIS A 60 -1.65 -2.20 -4.38
N CYS A 61 -1.69 -1.54 -5.54
CA CYS A 61 -2.96 -1.14 -6.15
C CYS A 61 -3.88 -2.35 -6.42
N TRP A 62 -3.34 -3.50 -6.81
CA TRP A 62 -4.12 -4.72 -6.99
C TRP A 62 -4.69 -5.27 -5.68
N ILE A 63 -3.91 -5.23 -4.60
CA ILE A 63 -4.38 -5.59 -3.26
C ILE A 63 -5.54 -4.68 -2.85
N LEU A 64 -5.39 -3.36 -3.02
CA LEU A 64 -6.44 -2.40 -2.72
C LEU A 64 -7.70 -2.63 -3.57
N PHE A 65 -7.57 -2.83 -4.88
CA PHE A 65 -8.71 -3.05 -5.77
C PHE A 65 -9.44 -4.37 -5.50
N LEU A 66 -8.71 -5.42 -5.11
CA LEU A 66 -9.31 -6.68 -4.72
C LEU A 66 -10.10 -6.52 -3.41
N GLY A 67 -9.53 -5.85 -2.41
CA GLY A 67 -10.22 -5.51 -1.17
C GLY A 67 -11.47 -4.68 -1.44
N ALA A 68 -11.33 -3.61 -2.21
CA ALA A 68 -12.43 -2.71 -2.54
C ALA A 68 -13.59 -3.41 -3.28
N HIS A 69 -13.30 -4.37 -4.15
CA HIS A 69 -14.36 -5.11 -4.87
C HIS A 69 -15.24 -5.94 -3.93
N TYR A 70 -14.62 -6.65 -2.97
CA TYR A 70 -15.33 -7.56 -2.07
C TYR A 70 -15.68 -6.91 -0.71
N THR A 71 -15.09 -5.78 -0.37
CA THR A 71 -14.91 -5.30 1.00
C THR A 71 -13.90 -6.18 1.75
N TYR A 72 -12.94 -5.60 2.46
CA TYR A 72 -11.80 -6.33 3.05
C TYR A 72 -12.22 -7.51 3.93
N ALA A 73 -13.30 -7.32 4.71
CA ALA A 73 -13.84 -8.39 5.56
C ALA A 73 -14.46 -9.57 4.81
N GLU A 74 -14.76 -9.40 3.52
CA GLU A 74 -15.56 -10.32 2.72
C GLU A 74 -14.82 -10.98 1.56
N VAL A 75 -13.48 -10.80 1.46
CA VAL A 75 -12.67 -11.39 0.38
C VAL A 75 -12.74 -12.91 0.40
N ASP A 76 -13.33 -13.51 -0.63
CA ASP A 76 -13.69 -14.94 -0.67
C ASP A 76 -12.50 -15.89 -0.48
N THR A 77 -11.35 -15.59 -1.10
CA THR A 77 -10.14 -16.42 -0.92
C THR A 77 -9.71 -16.47 0.55
N PHE A 78 -9.88 -15.36 1.28
CA PHE A 78 -9.53 -15.29 2.69
C PHE A 78 -10.62 -15.88 3.60
N LYS A 79 -11.86 -15.99 3.15
CA LYS A 79 -12.88 -16.80 3.82
C LYS A 79 -12.49 -18.27 3.82
N LEU A 80 -12.02 -18.79 2.68
CA LEU A 80 -11.52 -20.18 2.59
C LEU A 80 -10.31 -20.41 3.51
N ILE A 81 -9.37 -19.47 3.55
CA ILE A 81 -8.21 -19.54 4.44
C ILE A 81 -8.65 -19.49 5.90
N ARG A 82 -9.56 -18.57 6.26
CA ARG A 82 -10.14 -18.49 7.61
C ARG A 82 -10.73 -19.81 8.04
N ASP A 83 -11.55 -20.41 7.20
CA ASP A 83 -12.24 -21.66 7.51
C ASP A 83 -11.26 -22.84 7.63
N LEU A 84 -10.23 -22.88 6.75
CA LEU A 84 -9.19 -23.91 6.80
C LEU A 84 -8.35 -23.87 8.09
N PHE A 85 -8.05 -22.67 8.61
CA PHE A 85 -7.26 -22.48 9.81
C PHE A 85 -8.09 -22.30 11.09
N GLY A 86 -9.42 -22.32 10.98
CA GLY A 86 -10.32 -22.09 12.12
C GLY A 86 -10.24 -20.67 12.70
N TRP A 87 -9.89 -19.67 11.89
CA TRP A 87 -9.80 -18.31 12.34
C TRP A 87 -11.18 -17.69 12.56
N GLN A 88 -11.27 -16.73 13.51
CA GLN A 88 -12.53 -16.06 13.82
C GLN A 88 -12.89 -14.96 12.82
N ARG A 89 -11.91 -14.46 12.07
CA ARG A 89 -12.08 -13.34 11.14
C ARG A 89 -11.39 -13.55 9.79
N ASN A 90 -11.85 -12.85 8.78
CA ASN A 90 -11.14 -12.68 7.52
C ASN A 90 -9.96 -11.72 7.74
N ASN A 91 -8.74 -12.16 7.45
CA ASN A 91 -7.53 -11.38 7.70
C ASN A 91 -6.95 -10.73 6.43
N TYR A 92 -7.76 -10.53 5.39
CA TYR A 92 -7.29 -9.85 4.18
C TYR A 92 -6.83 -8.41 4.46
N ASP A 93 -7.50 -7.75 5.37
CA ASP A 93 -7.15 -6.44 5.88
C ASP A 93 -5.67 -6.36 6.34
N LYS A 94 -5.20 -7.34 7.08
CA LYS A 94 -3.78 -7.43 7.49
C LYS A 94 -2.80 -7.52 6.32
N VAL A 95 -3.22 -8.06 5.17
CA VAL A 95 -2.41 -8.05 3.94
C VAL A 95 -2.36 -6.64 3.36
N GLY A 96 -3.47 -5.93 3.36
CA GLY A 96 -3.53 -4.52 2.97
C GLY A 96 -2.55 -3.65 3.77
N HIS A 97 -2.61 -3.74 5.11
CA HIS A 97 -1.74 -2.99 6.02
C HIS A 97 -0.27 -3.42 5.92
N PHE A 98 0.02 -4.71 5.75
CA PHE A 98 1.39 -5.14 5.46
C PHE A 98 1.91 -4.51 4.17
N ALA A 99 1.13 -4.51 3.09
CA ALA A 99 1.51 -3.88 1.83
C ALA A 99 1.64 -2.34 1.97
N GLN A 100 0.79 -1.71 2.79
CA GLN A 100 0.85 -0.29 3.15
C GLN A 100 2.16 0.11 3.85
N GLY A 101 2.80 -0.80 4.57
CA GLY A 101 4.15 -0.60 5.08
C GLY A 101 5.23 -0.96 4.06
N PHE A 102 5.10 -2.12 3.43
CA PHE A 102 6.12 -2.72 2.56
C PHE A 102 6.41 -1.90 1.31
N VAL A 103 5.38 -1.43 0.62
CA VAL A 103 5.53 -0.71 -0.65
C VAL A 103 5.98 0.74 -0.45
N PRO A 104 5.33 1.54 0.41
CA PRO A 104 5.78 2.90 0.68
C PRO A 104 7.19 2.99 1.26
N ALA A 105 7.68 1.94 1.96
CA ALA A 105 9.06 1.92 2.44
C ALA A 105 10.09 2.06 1.30
N ILE A 106 9.89 1.38 0.17
CA ILE A 106 10.77 1.49 -0.98
C ILE A 106 10.64 2.86 -1.65
N ILE A 107 9.44 3.42 -1.71
CA ILE A 107 9.21 4.76 -2.27
C ILE A 107 9.86 5.83 -1.38
N ALA A 108 9.62 5.80 -0.08
CA ALA A 108 10.21 6.73 0.88
C ALA A 108 11.74 6.64 0.85
N ARG A 109 12.28 5.41 0.82
CA ARG A 109 13.72 5.17 0.71
C ARG A 109 14.30 5.78 -0.57
N GLU A 110 13.63 5.61 -1.72
CA GLU A 110 14.06 6.19 -2.99
C GLU A 110 14.10 7.73 -2.92
N VAL A 111 13.04 8.34 -2.39
CA VAL A 111 12.97 9.80 -2.24
C VAL A 111 14.06 10.32 -1.33
N LEU A 112 14.24 9.72 -0.14
CA LEU A 112 15.23 10.16 0.85
C LEU A 112 16.67 10.03 0.33
N ILE A 113 17.01 8.94 -0.35
CA ILE A 113 18.34 8.74 -0.94
C ILE A 113 18.60 9.75 -2.05
N ARG A 114 17.69 9.89 -3.02
CA ARG A 114 17.88 10.74 -4.18
C ARG A 114 17.83 12.24 -3.86
N ARG A 115 17.22 12.61 -2.75
CA ARG A 115 17.21 13.97 -2.20
C ARG A 115 18.34 14.24 -1.20
N SER A 116 19.16 13.22 -0.90
CA SER A 116 20.20 13.31 0.14
C SER A 116 19.68 13.86 1.47
N ALA A 117 18.41 13.51 1.79
CA ALA A 117 17.71 14.08 2.93
C ALA A 117 18.16 13.49 4.27
N VAL A 118 18.75 12.29 4.25
CA VAL A 118 19.21 11.58 5.44
C VAL A 118 20.58 10.97 5.19
N ASN A 119 21.50 11.18 6.10
CA ASN A 119 22.86 10.62 6.06
C ASN A 119 22.97 9.40 6.98
N GLY A 120 23.64 8.36 6.50
CA GLY A 120 23.87 7.13 7.26
C GLY A 120 22.73 6.11 7.12
N ARG A 121 23.13 4.85 6.91
CA ARG A 121 22.21 3.75 6.63
C ARG A 121 21.23 3.46 7.79
N GLY A 122 21.72 3.58 9.03
CA GLY A 122 20.89 3.37 10.22
C GLY A 122 19.77 4.40 10.32
N TRP A 123 20.12 5.66 10.15
CA TRP A 123 19.15 6.76 10.15
C TRP A 123 18.17 6.66 8.99
N LEU A 124 18.64 6.31 7.80
CA LEU A 124 17.76 6.10 6.64
C LEU A 124 16.71 5.02 6.94
N ASN A 125 17.12 3.88 7.48
CA ASN A 125 16.20 2.79 7.81
C ASN A 125 15.19 3.22 8.87
N LEU A 126 15.66 3.89 9.95
CA LEU A 126 14.79 4.39 11.01
C LEU A 126 13.74 5.36 10.46
N VAL A 127 14.16 6.36 9.68
CA VAL A 127 13.25 7.36 9.11
C VAL A 127 12.25 6.74 8.15
N VAL A 128 12.68 5.80 7.28
CA VAL A 128 11.79 5.07 6.36
C VAL A 128 10.71 4.31 7.11
N ILE A 129 11.10 3.54 8.14
CA ILE A 129 10.15 2.76 8.95
C ILE A 129 9.20 3.69 9.70
N SER A 130 9.72 4.79 10.27
CA SER A 130 8.89 5.79 10.96
C SER A 130 7.88 6.47 10.04
N ILE A 131 8.26 6.80 8.80
CA ILE A 131 7.36 7.35 7.79
C ILE A 131 6.22 6.35 7.49
N CYS A 132 6.53 5.08 7.30
CA CYS A 132 5.52 4.07 7.01
C CYS A 132 4.55 3.89 8.19
N LEU A 133 5.05 3.86 9.42
CA LEU A 133 4.23 3.78 10.62
C LEU A 133 3.36 5.03 10.79
N ALA A 134 3.90 6.22 10.51
CA ALA A 134 3.14 7.47 10.55
C ALA A 134 2.00 7.48 9.49
N PHE A 135 2.25 6.98 8.28
CA PHE A 135 1.20 6.83 7.26
C PHE A 135 0.13 5.83 7.68
N SER A 136 0.50 4.71 8.30
CA SER A 136 -0.46 3.75 8.85
C SER A 136 -1.31 4.40 9.94
N ALA A 137 -0.69 5.08 10.91
CA ALA A 137 -1.43 5.79 11.96
C ALA A 137 -2.38 6.88 11.41
N LEU A 138 -1.97 7.60 10.36
CA LEU A 138 -2.83 8.59 9.69
C LEU A 138 -4.02 7.93 9.00
N TYR A 139 -3.82 6.73 8.44
CA TYR A 139 -4.90 5.98 7.81
C TYR A 139 -5.93 5.49 8.85
N GLU A 140 -5.48 4.97 9.98
CA GLU A 140 -6.37 4.62 11.11
C GLU A 140 -7.16 5.83 11.64
N ILE A 141 -6.52 7.00 11.71
CA ILE A 141 -7.22 8.25 12.08
C ILE A 141 -8.27 8.62 11.02
N PHE A 142 -7.95 8.42 9.74
CA PHE A 142 -8.90 8.64 8.65
C PHE A 142 -10.10 7.69 8.75
N GLU A 143 -9.89 6.42 9.00
CA GLU A 143 -10.94 5.42 9.23
C GLU A 143 -11.83 5.81 10.40
N TRP A 144 -11.23 6.21 11.52
CA TRP A 144 -11.95 6.70 12.69
C TRP A 144 -12.80 7.93 12.36
N ILE A 145 -12.27 8.91 11.60
CA ILE A 145 -13.05 10.10 11.18
C ILE A 145 -14.23 9.68 10.31
N VAL A 146 -14.02 8.78 9.34
CA VAL A 146 -15.11 8.26 8.49
C VAL A 146 -16.18 7.61 9.37
N ALA A 147 -15.81 6.77 10.32
CA ALA A 147 -16.75 6.12 11.24
C ALA A 147 -17.56 7.12 12.06
N VAL A 148 -16.92 8.15 12.60
CA VAL A 148 -17.60 9.20 13.38
C VAL A 148 -18.58 9.99 12.53
N VAL A 149 -18.25 10.25 11.26
CA VAL A 149 -19.09 11.07 10.36
C VAL A 149 -20.24 10.26 9.74
N THR A 150 -20.02 8.99 9.40
CA THR A 150 -20.98 8.19 8.63
C THR A 150 -21.72 7.14 9.45
N GLY A 151 -21.31 6.92 10.71
CA GLY A 151 -21.94 5.94 11.61
C GLY A 151 -21.88 4.53 11.04
N ASP A 152 -22.99 3.81 11.11
CA ASP A 152 -23.09 2.40 10.70
C ASP A 152 -22.66 2.14 9.23
N SER A 153 -22.72 3.18 8.38
CA SER A 153 -22.28 3.07 6.99
C SER A 153 -20.76 2.83 6.83
N ALA A 154 -19.96 3.07 7.87
CA ALA A 154 -18.52 2.81 7.87
C ALA A 154 -18.14 1.37 8.23
N GLU A 155 -19.09 0.54 8.70
CA GLU A 155 -18.79 -0.78 9.25
C GLU A 155 -18.07 -1.68 8.23
N GLY A 156 -18.49 -1.63 6.98
CA GLY A 156 -17.82 -2.34 5.88
C GLY A 156 -16.42 -1.84 5.62
N PHE A 157 -16.20 -0.54 5.69
CA PHE A 157 -14.89 0.09 5.46
C PHE A 157 -13.91 -0.15 6.62
N LEU A 158 -14.37 -0.10 7.86
CA LEU A 158 -13.53 -0.39 9.03
C LEU A 158 -13.04 -1.83 9.09
N ALA A 159 -13.79 -2.78 8.54
CA ALA A 159 -13.46 -4.21 8.50
C ALA A 159 -13.06 -4.83 9.86
N THR A 160 -13.41 -4.21 10.98
CA THR A 160 -12.97 -4.61 12.34
C THR A 160 -13.43 -6.01 12.73
N GLN A 161 -14.60 -6.44 12.24
CA GLN A 161 -15.21 -7.74 12.53
C GLN A 161 -15.27 -8.02 14.06
N GLY A 162 -15.43 -6.96 14.87
CA GLY A 162 -15.52 -7.02 16.33
C GLY A 162 -14.17 -7.18 17.05
N TYR A 163 -13.03 -7.06 16.36
CA TYR A 163 -11.71 -7.18 16.97
C TYR A 163 -11.26 -5.85 17.60
N VAL A 164 -11.20 -5.79 18.92
CA VAL A 164 -10.92 -4.55 19.68
C VAL A 164 -9.51 -3.99 19.48
N TRP A 165 -8.54 -4.81 19.04
CA TRP A 165 -7.16 -4.40 18.78
C TRP A 165 -6.87 -4.22 17.29
N ASP A 166 -7.89 -3.94 16.49
CA ASP A 166 -7.78 -3.84 15.03
C ASP A 166 -6.76 -2.80 14.61
N THR A 167 -6.98 -1.53 14.96
CA THR A 167 -6.07 -0.41 14.72
C THR A 167 -4.61 -0.71 15.10
N GLN A 168 -4.37 -1.27 16.31
CA GLN A 168 -3.01 -1.56 16.74
C GLN A 168 -2.37 -2.69 15.94
N SER A 169 -3.15 -3.70 15.60
CA SER A 169 -2.64 -4.82 14.78
C SER A 169 -2.36 -4.40 13.34
N ASP A 170 -3.12 -3.45 12.80
CA ASP A 170 -2.93 -2.90 11.46
C ASP A 170 -1.68 -2.04 11.37
N MET A 171 -1.48 -1.17 12.35
CA MET A 171 -0.22 -0.44 12.51
C MET A 171 0.98 -1.39 12.68
N ALA A 172 0.83 -2.50 13.43
CA ALA A 172 1.88 -3.49 13.59
C ALA A 172 2.19 -4.23 12.28
N MET A 173 1.17 -4.56 11.46
CA MET A 173 1.36 -5.16 10.14
C MET A 173 2.07 -4.21 9.17
N ALA A 174 1.73 -2.92 9.18
CA ALA A 174 2.42 -1.91 8.40
C ALA A 174 3.88 -1.74 8.85
N LEU A 175 4.14 -1.73 10.16
CA LEU A 175 5.49 -1.70 10.72
C LEU A 175 6.31 -2.91 10.25
N LEU A 176 5.75 -4.12 10.34
CA LEU A 176 6.39 -5.35 9.85
C LEU A 176 6.68 -5.26 8.35
N GLY A 177 5.71 -4.82 7.55
CA GLY A 177 5.88 -4.63 6.12
C GLY A 177 7.06 -3.71 5.79
N ALA A 178 7.17 -2.56 6.47
CA ALA A 178 8.27 -1.63 6.28
C ALA A 178 9.64 -2.24 6.66
N ILE A 179 9.71 -2.95 7.78
CA ILE A 179 10.93 -3.65 8.23
C ILE A 179 11.35 -4.71 7.20
N PHE A 180 10.40 -5.54 6.73
CA PHE A 180 10.67 -6.56 5.71
C PHE A 180 11.16 -5.94 4.40
N ALA A 181 10.54 -4.85 3.93
CA ALA A 181 10.98 -4.17 2.73
C ALA A 181 12.43 -3.68 2.84
N VAL A 182 12.78 -3.06 3.98
CA VAL A 182 14.14 -2.57 4.24
C VAL A 182 15.15 -3.71 4.31
N ILE A 183 14.81 -4.83 4.95
CA ILE A 183 15.73 -5.98 5.10
C ILE A 183 15.94 -6.67 3.75
N PHE A 184 14.88 -7.00 3.03
CA PHE A 184 14.94 -7.90 1.88
C PHE A 184 15.16 -7.18 0.54
N LEU A 185 14.63 -5.94 0.39
CA LEU A 185 14.65 -5.25 -0.89
C LEU A 185 15.72 -4.17 -1.03
N SER A 186 16.36 -3.71 0.06
CA SER A 186 17.34 -2.62 0.00
C SER A 186 18.46 -2.87 -1.00
N ARG A 187 19.03 -4.09 -1.04
CA ARG A 187 20.14 -4.43 -1.96
C ARG A 187 19.72 -4.37 -3.43
N LEU A 188 18.54 -4.89 -3.75
CA LEU A 188 17.98 -4.84 -5.11
C LEU A 188 17.69 -3.41 -5.51
N HIS A 189 17.09 -2.66 -4.59
CA HIS A 189 16.77 -1.25 -4.80
C HIS A 189 18.03 -0.39 -5.02
N ASP A 190 19.10 -0.59 -4.23
CA ASP A 190 20.38 0.11 -4.41
C ASP A 190 21.00 -0.13 -5.79
N ARG A 191 20.93 -1.36 -6.30
CA ARG A 191 21.39 -1.68 -7.66
C ARG A 191 20.61 -0.90 -8.72
N GLN A 192 19.29 -0.81 -8.57
CA GLN A 192 18.46 -0.10 -9.54
C GLN A 192 18.65 1.43 -9.45
N LEU A 193 18.86 1.97 -8.25
CA LEU A 193 19.19 3.39 -8.08
C LEU A 193 20.49 3.79 -8.76
N LYS A 194 21.54 2.96 -8.66
CA LYS A 194 22.80 3.18 -9.39
C LYS A 194 22.56 3.23 -10.90
N LEU A 195 21.85 2.26 -11.46
CA LEU A 195 21.53 2.22 -12.89
C LEU A 195 20.69 3.42 -13.37
N LEU A 196 19.85 4.01 -12.48
CA LEU A 196 19.10 5.24 -12.76
C LEU A 196 20.02 6.45 -12.77
N ALA A 197 20.95 6.56 -11.83
CA ALA A 197 21.92 7.64 -11.76
C ALA A 197 22.83 7.69 -12.98
N ASP A 198 23.34 6.54 -13.41
CA ASP A 198 24.20 6.40 -14.59
C ASP A 198 23.50 6.84 -15.89
N LYS A 199 22.19 6.62 -16.00
CA LYS A 199 21.39 7.06 -17.16
C LYS A 199 21.03 8.56 -17.16
N SER A 200 21.09 9.22 -16.03
CA SER A 200 20.79 10.64 -15.88
C SER A 200 22.03 11.54 -16.03
N CYS A 201 23.24 10.97 -16.12
CA CYS A 201 24.48 11.67 -16.41
C CYS A 201 25.01 11.18 -17.78
N PRO A 202 24.52 11.69 -18.93
CA PRO A 202 25.19 11.45 -20.20
C PRO A 202 26.53 12.18 -20.17
N ILE A 203 27.62 11.46 -20.47
CA ILE A 203 28.95 12.00 -20.74
C ILE A 203 28.86 12.99 -21.92
#